data_228a2747307ce51a04853384e8c2ba96
#
_entry.id   228a2747307ce51a04853384e8c2ba96
#
_cell.length_a   1.000
_cell.length_b   1.000
_cell.length_c   1.000
_cell.angle_alpha   90.00
_cell.angle_beta   90.00
_cell.angle_gamma   90.00
#
_symmetry.space_group_name_H-M   'P 1'
#
loop_
_entity.id
_entity.type
_entity.pdbx_description
1 polymer ?
#
loop_
_entity_poly.entity_id
_entity_poly.type
_entity_poly.pdbx_seq_one_letter_code
_entity_poly.pdbx_strand_id
1 'polypeptide(L)'
;MHPVYIPLVFSAVFCLPFNAASENPKADVTFRGTLIERIPCTVNNGDTITVNFGDDVMTTRLDDDNSNVYSREVVVPLDCSSRDVRLRIDGITSAFNPELLAGHQAGFGFRLIYGDRTMPLNDWIQTNVSAQGMPDLTFTVRPVRQEGVTLNGGEFSVVASLIANYL
;
A
#
# COMPACT_ATOMS: atom_id res chain seq x y z
N MET A 1 -23.71 -86.55 71.48
CA MET A 1 -24.12 -85.99 70.19
C MET A 1 -24.60 -84.59 70.46
N HIS A 2 -23.76 -83.53 70.23
CA HIS A 2 -24.10 -82.15 70.37
C HIS A 2 -24.11 -81.48 68.98
N PRO A 3 -25.18 -80.76 68.60
CA PRO A 3 -25.14 -80.06 67.39
C PRO A 3 -24.46 -78.68 67.60
N VAL A 4 -23.50 -78.37 66.76
CA VAL A 4 -22.76 -77.10 66.71
C VAL A 4 -23.59 -76.16 65.86
N TYR A 5 -24.06 -75.03 66.46
CA TYR A 5 -24.69 -73.95 65.75
C TYR A 5 -23.63 -72.94 65.27
N ILE A 6 -23.50 -72.77 63.99
CA ILE A 6 -22.68 -71.70 63.39
C ILE A 6 -23.56 -70.48 63.09
N PRO A 7 -23.24 -69.33 63.66
CA PRO A 7 -24.00 -68.11 63.31
C PRO A 7 -23.52 -67.58 61.98
N LEU A 8 -24.44 -67.36 61.04
CA LEU A 8 -24.21 -66.76 59.76
C LEU A 8 -24.14 -65.24 59.97
N VAL A 9 -22.97 -64.65 59.87
CA VAL A 9 -22.78 -63.18 59.91
C VAL A 9 -23.14 -62.58 58.54
N PHE A 10 -24.23 -61.86 58.46
CA PHE A 10 -24.63 -61.17 57.27
C PHE A 10 -23.92 -59.81 57.25
N SER A 11 -22.87 -59.70 56.41
CA SER A 11 -22.16 -58.45 56.21
C SER A 11 -22.89 -57.62 55.20
N ALA A 12 -23.57 -56.56 55.66
CA ALA A 12 -24.21 -55.60 54.81
C ALA A 12 -23.16 -54.68 54.19
N VAL A 13 -22.91 -54.85 52.90
CA VAL A 13 -22.07 -53.94 52.13
C VAL A 13 -22.88 -52.68 51.84
N PHE A 14 -22.50 -51.60 52.49
CA PHE A 14 -23.11 -50.27 52.29
C PHE A 14 -22.45 -49.64 51.05
N CYS A 15 -23.06 -49.74 49.88
CA CYS A 15 -22.68 -49.01 48.68
C CYS A 15 -23.04 -47.54 48.84
N LEU A 16 -22.03 -46.70 49.13
CA LEU A 16 -22.18 -45.26 49.08
C LEU A 16 -22.15 -44.82 47.60
N PRO A 17 -23.06 -44.02 47.12
CA PRO A 17 -22.97 -43.46 45.76
C PRO A 17 -21.84 -42.44 45.73
N PHE A 18 -20.77 -42.74 45.01
CA PHE A 18 -19.74 -41.78 44.63
C PHE A 18 -20.39 -40.87 43.59
N ASN A 19 -20.73 -39.63 43.96
CA ASN A 19 -21.02 -38.56 43.01
C ASN A 19 -19.69 -38.13 42.40
N ALA A 20 -19.33 -38.70 41.25
CA ALA A 20 -18.25 -38.19 40.42
C ALA A 20 -18.74 -36.87 39.81
N ALA A 21 -18.40 -35.74 40.42
CA ALA A 21 -18.53 -34.43 39.78
C ALA A 21 -17.60 -34.42 38.59
N SER A 22 -18.18 -34.53 37.40
CA SER A 22 -17.44 -34.32 36.15
C SER A 22 -17.18 -32.83 36.03
N GLU A 23 -16.03 -32.37 36.55
CA GLU A 23 -15.53 -31.04 36.26
C GLU A 23 -15.02 -31.03 34.81
N ASN A 24 -15.65 -30.24 33.97
CA ASN A 24 -15.12 -29.98 32.62
C ASN A 24 -13.76 -29.29 32.78
N PRO A 25 -12.66 -29.87 32.29
CA PRO A 25 -11.36 -29.24 32.39
C PRO A 25 -11.38 -27.89 31.62
N LYS A 26 -11.11 -26.82 32.33
CA LYS A 26 -11.01 -25.47 31.77
C LYS A 26 -9.56 -25.04 31.88
N ALA A 27 -9.07 -24.44 30.83
CA ALA A 27 -7.75 -23.79 30.82
C ALA A 27 -7.94 -22.33 30.43
N ASP A 28 -7.35 -21.43 31.20
CA ASP A 28 -7.32 -20.00 30.87
C ASP A 28 -6.16 -19.73 29.91
N VAL A 29 -6.45 -19.10 28.77
CA VAL A 29 -5.44 -18.71 27.80
C VAL A 29 -5.34 -17.18 27.84
N THR A 30 -4.18 -16.68 28.21
CA THR A 30 -3.91 -15.25 28.27
C THR A 30 -3.18 -14.82 27.00
N PHE A 31 -3.76 -13.87 26.28
CA PHE A 31 -3.11 -13.19 25.13
C PHE A 31 -2.49 -11.89 25.63
N ARG A 32 -1.23 -11.70 25.33
CA ARG A 32 -0.50 -10.47 25.65
C ARG A 32 0.18 -9.95 24.40
N GLY A 33 0.17 -8.64 24.23
CA GLY A 33 0.82 -7.95 23.11
C GLY A 33 0.85 -6.46 23.38
N THR A 34 1.72 -5.77 22.69
CA THR A 34 1.79 -4.31 22.69
C THR A 34 1.38 -3.81 21.33
N LEU A 35 0.38 -2.95 21.27
CA LEU A 35 0.03 -2.22 20.05
C LEU A 35 1.00 -1.04 19.93
N ILE A 36 1.68 -0.95 18.80
CA ILE A 36 2.55 0.17 18.47
C ILE A 36 1.83 0.98 17.39
N GLU A 37 1.55 2.23 17.68
CA GLU A 37 1.09 3.18 16.68
C GLU A 37 2.29 3.59 15.81
N ARG A 38 2.16 3.37 14.49
CA ARG A 38 3.18 3.83 13.53
C ARG A 38 2.92 5.29 13.19
N ILE A 39 3.97 6.09 13.18
CA ILE A 39 3.92 7.46 12.68
C ILE A 39 3.55 7.40 11.19
N PRO A 40 2.54 8.15 10.74
CA PRO A 40 2.14 8.15 9.33
C PRO A 40 3.30 8.61 8.45
N CYS A 41 3.38 8.03 7.24
CA CYS A 41 4.32 8.48 6.22
C CYS A 41 3.84 9.82 5.66
N THR A 42 4.71 10.84 5.64
CA THR A 42 4.40 12.11 5.02
C THR A 42 5.13 12.28 3.70
N VAL A 43 4.46 12.90 2.74
CA VAL A 43 4.98 13.21 1.40
C VAL A 43 5.14 14.72 1.32
N ASN A 44 6.36 15.19 1.05
CA ASN A 44 6.68 16.61 0.93
C ASN A 44 6.08 17.48 2.07
N ASN A 45 6.09 16.97 3.29
CA ASN A 45 5.46 17.62 4.46
C ASN A 45 3.98 18.02 4.29
N GLY A 46 3.28 17.44 3.31
CA GLY A 46 1.92 17.81 2.94
C GLY A 46 1.82 18.97 1.96
N ASP A 47 2.94 19.54 1.51
CA ASP A 47 2.96 20.66 0.58
C ASP A 47 2.81 20.19 -0.87
N THR A 48 2.28 21.08 -1.72
CA THR A 48 2.15 20.84 -3.16
C THR A 48 3.51 20.91 -3.84
N ILE A 49 3.76 19.93 -4.74
CA ILE A 49 4.91 19.93 -5.63
C ILE A 49 4.48 20.48 -6.98
N THR A 50 5.15 21.50 -7.47
CA THR A 50 4.88 22.08 -8.79
C THR A 50 5.98 21.68 -9.77
N VAL A 51 5.56 21.05 -10.88
CA VAL A 51 6.44 20.69 -11.99
C VAL A 51 6.24 21.72 -13.11
N ASN A 52 7.23 22.56 -13.33
CA ASN A 52 7.18 23.58 -14.37
C ASN A 52 7.89 23.09 -15.64
N PHE A 53 7.17 23.06 -16.76
CA PHE A 53 7.70 22.67 -18.06
C PHE A 53 8.24 23.88 -18.87
N GLY A 54 7.98 25.12 -18.42
CA GLY A 54 8.32 26.34 -19.14
C GLY A 54 7.26 26.71 -20.19
N ASP A 55 7.54 27.75 -20.95
CA ASP A 55 6.59 28.36 -21.91
C ASP A 55 6.91 27.98 -23.37
N ASP A 56 7.88 27.08 -23.59
CA ASP A 56 8.43 26.72 -24.89
C ASP A 56 8.16 25.27 -25.31
N VAL A 57 7.16 24.63 -24.71
CA VAL A 57 6.79 23.24 -25.03
C VAL A 57 6.09 23.18 -26.39
N MET A 58 6.84 22.73 -27.41
CA MET A 58 6.33 22.63 -28.76
C MET A 58 5.47 21.37 -28.96
N THR A 59 4.21 21.53 -29.34
CA THR A 59 3.27 20.43 -29.59
C THR A 59 3.76 19.44 -30.63
N THR A 60 4.58 19.87 -31.58
CA THR A 60 5.17 19.04 -32.65
C THR A 60 6.35 18.19 -32.19
N ARG A 61 6.89 18.43 -31.00
CA ARG A 61 8.05 17.70 -30.42
C ARG A 61 7.69 16.80 -29.26
N LEU A 62 6.40 16.59 -29.01
CA LEU A 62 5.89 15.71 -27.96
C LEU A 62 5.69 14.30 -28.53
N ASP A 63 6.76 13.65 -28.95
CA ASP A 63 6.69 12.28 -29.49
C ASP A 63 6.59 11.25 -28.38
N ASP A 64 5.85 10.17 -28.64
CA ASP A 64 5.38 9.23 -27.62
C ASP A 64 6.51 8.50 -26.90
N ASP A 65 7.57 8.08 -27.55
CA ASP A 65 8.49 7.11 -26.93
C ASP A 65 9.92 7.56 -26.68
N ASN A 66 10.41 8.61 -27.30
CA ASN A 66 11.86 8.85 -27.28
C ASN A 66 12.31 10.29 -27.01
N SER A 67 11.41 11.28 -26.95
CA SER A 67 11.88 12.64 -26.73
C SER A 67 11.94 12.98 -25.24
N ASN A 68 13.10 12.82 -24.66
CA ASN A 68 13.42 13.34 -23.31
C ASN A 68 13.48 14.87 -23.28
N VAL A 69 13.20 15.56 -24.38
CA VAL A 69 13.41 17.01 -24.54
C VAL A 69 12.71 17.83 -23.47
N TYR A 70 11.47 17.45 -23.12
CA TYR A 70 10.68 18.15 -22.11
C TYR A 70 10.52 17.37 -20.80
N SER A 71 11.32 16.30 -20.60
CA SER A 71 11.27 15.57 -19.34
C SER A 71 11.73 16.46 -18.19
N ARG A 72 11.06 16.32 -17.05
CA ARG A 72 11.42 16.98 -15.79
C ARG A 72 11.59 15.93 -14.70
N GLU A 73 12.69 16.03 -14.00
CA GLU A 73 12.91 15.26 -12.77
C GLU A 73 12.19 15.94 -11.63
N VAL A 74 11.51 15.14 -10.83
CA VAL A 74 10.73 15.57 -9.66
C VAL A 74 11.27 14.83 -8.45
N VAL A 75 11.78 15.61 -7.51
CA VAL A 75 12.27 15.10 -6.23
C VAL A 75 11.21 15.33 -5.17
N VAL A 76 10.80 14.28 -4.52
CA VAL A 76 9.74 14.28 -3.50
C VAL A 76 10.30 13.79 -2.17
N PRO A 77 10.47 14.67 -1.20
CA PRO A 77 10.85 14.24 0.15
C PRO A 77 9.79 13.33 0.76
N LEU A 78 10.23 12.20 1.29
CA LEU A 78 9.40 11.29 2.05
C LEU A 78 9.90 11.25 3.50
N ASP A 79 9.00 11.42 4.46
CA ASP A 79 9.29 11.17 5.88
C ASP A 79 8.41 10.03 6.37
N CYS A 80 9.00 8.86 6.44
CA CYS A 80 8.33 7.63 6.80
C CYS A 80 9.15 6.88 7.85
N SER A 81 8.54 6.32 8.88
CA SER A 81 9.22 5.61 9.97
C SER A 81 9.64 4.18 9.63
N SER A 82 9.27 3.66 8.46
CA SER A 82 9.57 2.30 7.99
C SER A 82 10.03 2.31 6.54
N ARG A 83 10.80 1.27 6.17
CA ARG A 83 11.36 1.10 4.82
C ARG A 83 10.42 0.45 3.83
N ASP A 84 9.44 -0.27 4.33
CA ASP A 84 8.49 -0.98 3.48
C ASP A 84 7.33 -0.03 3.15
N VAL A 85 7.58 0.83 2.18
CA VAL A 85 6.63 1.84 1.73
C VAL A 85 6.15 1.49 0.32
N ARG A 86 4.86 1.63 0.11
CA ARG A 86 4.23 1.58 -1.20
C ARG A 86 3.75 2.97 -1.59
N LEU A 87 3.83 3.27 -2.86
CA LEU A 87 3.41 4.54 -3.44
C LEU A 87 2.29 4.34 -4.44
N ARG A 88 1.43 5.34 -4.57
CA ARG A 88 0.40 5.39 -5.60
C ARG A 88 0.24 6.82 -6.07
N ILE A 89 0.13 7.00 -7.36
CA ILE A 89 -0.24 8.28 -7.97
C ILE A 89 -1.68 8.18 -8.45
N ASP A 90 -2.55 8.95 -7.82
CA ASP A 90 -3.96 9.04 -8.20
C ASP A 90 -4.17 10.22 -9.16
N GLY A 91 -4.82 9.93 -10.27
CA GLY A 91 -5.11 10.94 -11.29
C GLY A 91 -6.04 10.40 -12.37
N ILE A 92 -6.51 11.31 -13.21
CA ILE A 92 -7.33 10.94 -14.37
C ILE A 92 -6.43 10.33 -15.43
N THR A 93 -6.73 9.10 -15.85
CA THR A 93 -5.99 8.44 -16.91
C THR A 93 -6.37 8.96 -18.28
N SER A 94 -5.39 9.03 -19.19
CA SER A 94 -5.65 9.47 -20.55
C SER A 94 -6.48 8.44 -21.33
N ALA A 95 -7.41 8.92 -22.13
CA ALA A 95 -8.29 8.07 -22.93
C ALA A 95 -7.54 7.29 -24.03
N PHE A 96 -6.40 7.79 -24.52
CA PHE A 96 -5.62 7.12 -25.55
C PHE A 96 -4.58 6.15 -25.01
N ASN A 97 -4.16 6.30 -23.75
CA ASN A 97 -3.26 5.38 -23.09
C ASN A 97 -3.48 5.43 -21.56
N PRO A 98 -3.96 4.35 -20.93
CA PRO A 98 -4.29 4.32 -19.50
C PRO A 98 -3.07 4.42 -18.58
N GLU A 99 -1.85 4.27 -19.10
CA GLU A 99 -0.62 4.48 -18.32
C GLU A 99 -0.23 5.95 -18.20
N LEU A 100 -0.93 6.84 -18.90
CA LEU A 100 -0.65 8.28 -18.91
C LEU A 100 -1.66 9.04 -18.06
N LEU A 101 -1.19 10.04 -17.32
CA LEU A 101 -2.03 11.03 -16.71
C LEU A 101 -2.63 11.92 -17.83
N ALA A 102 -3.94 12.13 -17.79
CA ALA A 102 -4.62 12.92 -18.81
C ALA A 102 -4.14 14.38 -18.77
N GLY A 103 -3.86 14.92 -19.95
CA GLY A 103 -3.65 16.34 -20.15
C GLY A 103 -4.96 17.12 -20.22
N HIS A 104 -4.86 18.43 -20.43
CA HIS A 104 -6.02 19.33 -20.51
C HIS A 104 -6.84 19.18 -21.80
N GLN A 105 -6.29 18.51 -22.82
CA GLN A 105 -6.96 18.26 -24.10
C GLN A 105 -6.78 16.81 -24.56
N ALA A 106 -7.68 16.33 -25.42
CA ALA A 106 -7.61 15.00 -25.98
C ALA A 106 -6.29 14.78 -26.77
N GLY A 107 -5.70 13.61 -26.64
CA GLY A 107 -4.42 13.28 -27.27
C GLY A 107 -3.19 13.89 -26.59
N PHE A 108 -3.34 14.51 -25.44
CA PHE A 108 -2.24 15.01 -24.60
C PHE A 108 -2.25 14.33 -23.23
N GLY A 109 -1.08 13.97 -22.73
CA GLY A 109 -0.93 13.33 -21.43
C GLY A 109 0.48 13.43 -20.87
N PHE A 110 0.69 12.84 -19.70
CA PHE A 110 1.98 12.82 -19.03
C PHE A 110 2.34 11.38 -18.62
N ARG A 111 3.54 10.97 -18.97
CA ARG A 111 4.13 9.73 -18.51
C ARG A 111 4.92 9.99 -17.23
N LEU A 112 4.69 9.19 -16.21
CA LEU A 112 5.46 9.21 -14.99
C LEU A 112 6.39 7.99 -14.98
N ILE A 113 7.66 8.20 -14.71
CA ILE A 113 8.69 7.16 -14.79
C ILE A 113 9.43 7.12 -13.45
N TYR A 114 9.47 5.95 -12.84
CA TYR A 114 10.26 5.68 -11.63
C TYR A 114 11.34 4.65 -11.95
N GLY A 115 12.60 5.04 -11.80
CA GLY A 115 13.71 4.26 -12.34
C GLY A 115 13.56 4.10 -13.85
N ASP A 116 13.54 2.87 -14.34
CA ASP A 116 13.41 2.55 -15.77
C ASP A 116 11.98 2.12 -16.18
N ARG A 117 10.99 2.33 -15.31
CA ARG A 117 9.62 1.83 -15.53
C ARG A 117 8.59 2.94 -15.47
N THR A 118 7.60 2.85 -16.35
CA THR A 118 6.39 3.69 -16.23
C THR A 118 5.67 3.34 -14.93
N MET A 119 5.34 4.38 -14.15
CA MET A 119 4.51 4.22 -12.96
C MET A 119 3.05 4.01 -13.38
N PRO A 120 2.41 2.93 -12.92
CA PRO A 120 0.98 2.78 -13.13
C PRO A 120 0.23 3.88 -12.36
N LEU A 121 -0.82 4.42 -12.97
CA LEU A 121 -1.72 5.34 -12.30
C LEU A 121 -2.79 4.56 -11.52
N ASN A 122 -3.18 5.11 -10.38
CA ASN A 122 -4.25 4.57 -9.53
C ASN A 122 -3.96 3.15 -8.98
N ASP A 123 -2.71 2.70 -9.07
CA ASP A 123 -2.26 1.41 -8.56
C ASP A 123 -1.05 1.57 -7.65
N TRP A 124 -0.87 0.60 -6.74
CA TRP A 124 0.23 0.62 -5.78
C TRP A 124 1.51 0.02 -6.36
N ILE A 125 2.60 0.74 -6.20
CA ILE A 125 3.95 0.22 -6.46
C ILE A 125 4.71 0.08 -5.15
N GLN A 126 5.50 -0.98 -5.04
CA GLN A 126 6.45 -1.14 -3.95
C GLN A 126 7.72 -0.37 -4.28
N THR A 127 8.21 0.39 -3.31
CA THR A 127 9.48 1.07 -3.43
C THR A 127 10.51 0.33 -2.58
N ASN A 128 11.63 -0.01 -3.19
CA ASN A 128 12.81 -0.47 -2.46
C ASN A 128 13.54 0.77 -1.90
N VAL A 129 12.95 1.40 -0.89
CA VAL A 129 13.60 2.53 -0.24
C VAL A 129 14.77 2.01 0.60
N SER A 130 15.98 2.37 0.21
CA SER A 130 17.21 1.89 0.84
C SER A 130 17.37 2.32 2.30
N ALA A 131 18.11 1.52 3.01
CA ALA A 131 18.20 1.39 4.47
C ALA A 131 18.84 2.53 5.27
N GLN A 132 19.36 3.55 4.67
CA GLN A 132 20.14 4.58 5.39
C GLN A 132 19.65 5.98 5.03
N GLY A 133 18.78 6.51 5.89
CA GLY A 133 18.14 7.80 5.65
C GLY A 133 17.12 7.65 4.52
N MET A 134 15.96 8.25 4.64
CA MET A 134 14.99 8.17 3.56
C MET A 134 15.53 8.93 2.35
N PRO A 135 15.84 8.25 1.23
CA PRO A 135 16.13 8.97 0.01
C PRO A 135 14.86 9.64 -0.45
N ASP A 136 14.99 10.87 -0.92
CA ASP A 136 13.94 11.53 -1.65
C ASP A 136 13.47 10.61 -2.79
N LEU A 137 12.17 10.53 -2.99
CA LEU A 137 11.63 9.84 -4.14
C LEU A 137 11.89 10.68 -5.39
N THR A 138 12.62 10.12 -6.32
CA THR A 138 12.87 10.79 -7.60
C THR A 138 12.13 10.08 -8.72
N PHE A 139 11.32 10.81 -9.47
CA PHE A 139 10.67 10.31 -10.66
C PHE A 139 10.71 11.34 -11.79
N THR A 140 10.58 10.88 -13.02
CA THR A 140 10.57 11.73 -14.20
C THR A 140 9.16 11.88 -14.72
N VAL A 141 8.77 13.12 -15.03
CA VAL A 141 7.51 13.44 -15.70
C VAL A 141 7.80 13.88 -17.14
N ARG A 142 7.14 13.25 -18.09
CA ARG A 142 7.30 13.53 -19.52
C ARG A 142 5.95 13.83 -20.16
N PRO A 143 5.78 14.99 -20.82
CA PRO A 143 4.61 15.27 -21.63
C PRO A 143 4.62 14.41 -22.90
N VAL A 144 3.47 13.87 -23.27
CA VAL A 144 3.31 12.92 -24.39
C VAL A 144 2.11 13.34 -25.24
N ARG A 145 2.26 13.22 -26.54
CA ARG A 145 1.21 13.42 -27.54
C ARG A 145 0.83 12.09 -28.19
N GLN A 146 -0.46 11.88 -28.37
CA GLN A 146 -0.95 10.74 -29.15
C GLN A 146 -0.49 10.88 -30.62
N GLU A 147 0.01 9.80 -31.18
CA GLU A 147 0.43 9.76 -32.58
C GLU A 147 -0.72 10.13 -33.53
N GLY A 148 -0.42 10.92 -34.54
CA GLY A 148 -1.41 11.36 -35.54
C GLY A 148 -2.36 12.46 -35.06
N VAL A 149 -2.29 12.90 -33.78
CA VAL A 149 -3.14 13.96 -33.26
C VAL A 149 -2.41 15.30 -33.31
N THR A 150 -3.11 16.32 -33.79
CA THR A 150 -2.63 17.70 -33.72
C THR A 150 -3.14 18.34 -32.42
N LEU A 151 -2.22 18.81 -31.58
CA LEU A 151 -2.55 19.55 -30.37
C LEU A 151 -2.64 21.04 -30.63
N ASN A 152 -3.60 21.69 -29.98
CA ASN A 152 -3.66 23.16 -29.96
C ASN A 152 -2.63 23.70 -28.96
N GLY A 153 -2.03 24.82 -29.28
CA GLY A 153 -1.20 25.59 -28.33
C GLY A 153 -2.08 26.21 -27.24
N GLY A 154 -1.50 26.42 -26.08
CA GLY A 154 -2.15 27.03 -24.92
C GLY A 154 -1.51 26.62 -23.62
N GLU A 155 -1.90 27.26 -22.54
CA GLU A 155 -1.48 26.88 -21.19
C GLU A 155 -2.08 25.53 -20.80
N PHE A 156 -1.35 24.76 -19.99
CA PHE A 156 -1.85 23.54 -19.40
C PHE A 156 -1.56 23.48 -17.90
N SER A 157 -2.49 22.90 -17.18
CA SER A 157 -2.32 22.57 -15.77
C SER A 157 -3.02 21.25 -15.50
N VAL A 158 -2.33 20.33 -14.83
CA VAL A 158 -2.85 19.01 -14.48
C VAL A 158 -2.45 18.69 -13.05
N VAL A 159 -3.34 18.10 -12.30
CA VAL A 159 -3.13 17.73 -10.90
C VAL A 159 -3.19 16.21 -10.75
N ALA A 160 -2.27 15.68 -9.98
CA ALA A 160 -2.27 14.30 -9.50
C ALA A 160 -1.93 14.29 -8.02
N SER A 161 -2.34 13.25 -7.29
CA SER A 161 -2.04 13.07 -5.88
C SER A 161 -1.07 11.92 -5.69
N LEU A 162 0.06 12.17 -5.05
CA LEU A 162 1.00 11.13 -4.64
C LEU A 162 0.68 10.70 -3.21
N ILE A 163 0.46 9.42 -3.03
CA ILE A 163 0.09 8.82 -1.75
C ILE A 163 1.16 7.81 -1.36
N ALA A 164 1.65 7.91 -0.13
CA ALA A 164 2.56 6.95 0.47
C ALA A 164 1.87 6.20 1.61
N ASN A 165 2.11 4.88 1.70
CA ASN A 165 1.59 4.06 2.79
C ASN A 165 2.58 2.95 3.11
N TYR A 166 2.53 2.43 4.34
CA TYR A 166 3.29 1.25 4.73
C TYR A 166 2.70 -0.03 4.11
N LEU A 167 3.58 -1.02 3.90
CA LEU A 167 3.21 -2.39 3.55
C LEU A 167 2.72 -3.17 4.77
#